data_0bd59ca3e20d4fcfeba5b8d730fe6c8b
#
_entry.id   0bd59ca3e20d4fcfeba5b8d730fe6c8b
#
_cell.length_a   1.000
_cell.length_b   1.000
_cell.length_c   1.000
_cell.angle_alpha   90.00
_cell.angle_beta   90.00
_cell.angle_gamma   90.00
#
_symmetry.space_group_name_H-M   'P 1'
#
loop_
_entity.id
_entity.type
_entity.pdbx_description
1 polymer ?
#
loop_
_entity_poly.entity_id
_entity_poly.type
_entity_poly.pdbx_seq_one_letter_code
_entity_poly.pdbx_strand_id
1 'polypeptide(L)'
;KSYLLHSDIMRGGELVFLMGDEPSDWGSQGIPPSSITKNLLTPVPFFMAESQTFTDSLVVELGTAQEALIRYTLDSTKPILESPIYNQPIVLYDDAIIKAKAFSSNGQSQDVSAQFYKIDGSRSITLQSKYANQYAAAGDKTLIDYLRGTGSYRTGSWQGYREDLEATIDLGSVKPINYLAIGFLQDIKSWIFFPPQVEFLVSEDGQNFKSVALISNTFSDQEYGSFNKDFYASVTQQARYIKVKAKNYGICPDWHLGAGGKTWLFTDELIIN
;
A
#
# COMPACT_ATOMS: atom_id res chain seq x y z
N LYS A 1 7.86 -29.69 37.19
CA LYS A 1 6.98 -28.92 36.28
C LYS A 1 7.82 -28.33 35.14
N SER A 2 7.25 -28.24 33.97
CA SER A 2 7.94 -27.83 32.73
C SER A 2 8.00 -26.31 32.52
N TYR A 3 7.59 -25.50 33.49
CA TYR A 3 7.57 -24.04 33.41
C TYR A 3 7.90 -23.41 34.76
N LEU A 4 8.34 -22.17 34.71
CA LEU A 4 8.51 -21.28 35.85
C LEU A 4 7.46 -20.18 35.80
N LEU A 5 6.86 -19.89 36.93
CA LEU A 5 6.02 -18.68 37.07
C LEU A 5 6.90 -17.47 37.27
N HIS A 6 6.44 -16.31 36.83
CA HIS A 6 7.12 -15.04 37.09
C HIS A 6 7.36 -14.82 38.60
N SER A 7 6.41 -15.22 39.45
CA SER A 7 6.52 -15.19 40.90
C SER A 7 7.65 -16.09 41.45
N ASP A 8 7.95 -17.20 40.78
CA ASP A 8 9.06 -18.08 41.19
C ASP A 8 10.39 -17.39 40.94
N ILE A 9 10.50 -16.69 39.78
CA ILE A 9 11.70 -15.88 39.44
C ILE A 9 11.86 -14.70 40.40
N MET A 10 10.77 -13.96 40.67
CA MET A 10 10.82 -12.80 41.58
C MET A 10 11.12 -13.15 43.04
N ARG A 11 10.85 -14.38 43.46
CA ARG A 11 11.20 -14.85 44.79
C ARG A 11 12.70 -15.06 44.96
N GLY A 12 13.40 -15.24 43.85
CA GLY A 12 14.82 -15.61 43.85
C GLY A 12 15.04 -17.06 44.30
N GLY A 13 16.29 -17.46 44.36
CA GLY A 13 16.68 -18.82 44.72
C GLY A 13 17.65 -19.40 43.71
N GLU A 14 17.84 -20.72 43.81
CA GLU A 14 18.69 -21.47 42.90
C GLU A 14 17.81 -22.25 41.90
N LEU A 15 18.16 -22.20 40.62
CA LEU A 15 17.56 -23.00 39.57
C LEU A 15 18.56 -24.02 39.06
N VAL A 16 18.28 -25.30 39.35
CA VAL A 16 19.16 -26.40 39.00
C VAL A 16 18.56 -27.16 37.83
N PHE A 17 19.31 -27.30 36.73
CA PHE A 17 19.00 -28.15 35.61
C PHE A 17 19.76 -29.46 35.70
N LEU A 18 19.05 -30.56 35.80
CA LEU A 18 19.62 -31.90 35.70
C LEU A 18 19.58 -32.31 34.22
N MET A 19 20.76 -32.43 33.63
CA MET A 19 20.89 -32.80 32.22
C MET A 19 21.14 -34.32 32.14
N GLY A 20 20.46 -34.99 31.25
CA GLY A 20 20.64 -36.41 30.92
C GLY A 20 20.99 -36.60 29.45
N ASP A 21 21.52 -37.74 29.08
CA ASP A 21 21.85 -38.16 27.72
C ASP A 21 20.65 -38.78 26.97
N GLU A 22 19.58 -39.12 27.73
CA GLU A 22 18.35 -39.67 27.17
C GLU A 22 17.15 -38.73 27.40
N PRO A 23 16.21 -38.64 26.45
CA PRO A 23 14.95 -37.93 26.63
C PRO A 23 14.18 -38.50 27.82
N SER A 24 13.58 -37.66 28.63
CA SER A 24 12.74 -38.07 29.75
C SER A 24 11.34 -37.48 29.65
N ASP A 25 10.38 -38.12 30.29
CA ASP A 25 9.00 -37.63 30.40
C ASP A 25 8.84 -36.48 31.41
N TRP A 26 9.96 -35.90 31.84
CA TRP A 26 9.94 -34.78 32.75
C TRP A 26 9.17 -33.62 32.16
N GLY A 27 8.19 -33.14 32.88
CA GLY A 27 7.40 -32.01 32.42
C GLY A 27 6.22 -32.35 31.51
N SER A 28 6.05 -33.61 31.11
CA SER A 28 4.87 -34.06 30.33
C SER A 28 3.54 -33.86 31.09
N GLN A 29 3.63 -33.79 32.42
CA GLN A 29 2.46 -33.66 33.32
C GLN A 29 2.25 -32.22 33.84
N GLY A 30 2.21 -31.26 33.00
CA GLY A 30 1.91 -29.90 33.45
C GLY A 30 1.77 -28.93 32.31
N ILE A 31 0.56 -28.54 32.04
CA ILE A 31 0.29 -27.46 31.07
C ILE A 31 0.61 -26.14 31.76
N PRO A 32 1.46 -25.28 31.20
CA PRO A 32 1.68 -23.94 31.73
C PRO A 32 0.34 -23.20 31.89
N PRO A 33 0.10 -22.53 33.04
CA PRO A 33 -1.11 -21.73 33.18
C PRO A 33 -1.10 -20.59 32.17
N SER A 34 -2.20 -20.44 31.44
CA SER A 34 -2.40 -19.33 30.51
C SER A 34 -3.60 -18.55 30.93
N SER A 35 -3.50 -17.23 30.96
CA SER A 35 -4.64 -16.34 31.17
C SER A 35 -5.36 -15.98 29.86
N ILE A 36 -4.93 -16.53 28.73
CA ILE A 36 -5.48 -16.20 27.42
C ILE A 36 -6.98 -16.48 27.33
N THR A 37 -7.45 -17.54 28.00
CA THR A 37 -8.87 -17.90 28.08
C THR A 37 -9.68 -16.97 28.99
N LYS A 38 -9.04 -16.19 29.85
CA LYS A 38 -9.67 -15.22 30.75
C LYS A 38 -9.67 -13.80 30.20
N ASN A 39 -8.80 -13.53 29.23
CA ASN A 39 -8.62 -12.22 28.60
C ASN A 39 -8.85 -12.34 27.09
N LEU A 40 -9.95 -12.93 26.69
CA LEU A 40 -10.33 -13.00 25.28
C LEU A 40 -10.64 -11.60 24.77
N LEU A 41 -9.96 -11.20 23.70
CA LEU A 41 -10.24 -9.97 22.99
C LEU A 41 -11.23 -10.26 21.86
N THR A 42 -12.13 -9.32 21.59
CA THR A 42 -12.95 -9.38 20.39
C THR A 42 -12.05 -9.15 19.17
N PRO A 43 -11.94 -10.11 18.23
CA PRO A 43 -11.09 -9.95 17.06
C PRO A 43 -11.60 -8.84 16.15
N VAL A 44 -10.68 -8.11 15.52
CA VAL A 44 -11.04 -7.09 14.53
C VAL A 44 -11.61 -7.76 13.27
N PRO A 45 -12.56 -7.13 12.57
CA PRO A 45 -12.99 -7.57 11.26
C PRO A 45 -11.87 -7.47 10.23
N PHE A 46 -11.93 -8.26 9.17
CA PHE A 46 -11.10 -8.14 7.98
C PHE A 46 -11.96 -8.09 6.73
N PHE A 47 -11.44 -7.47 5.69
CA PHE A 47 -12.09 -7.30 4.41
C PHE A 47 -11.57 -8.34 3.42
N MET A 48 -12.47 -8.91 2.63
CA MET A 48 -12.17 -9.80 1.51
C MET A 48 -12.83 -9.22 0.25
N ALA A 49 -12.02 -8.88 -0.72
CA ALA A 49 -12.46 -8.39 -2.02
C ALA A 49 -11.44 -8.85 -3.08
N GLU A 50 -11.88 -9.00 -4.31
CA GLU A 50 -11.03 -9.40 -5.43
C GLU A 50 -9.94 -8.36 -5.70
N SER A 51 -10.28 -7.09 -5.57
CA SER A 51 -9.34 -5.97 -5.73
C SER A 51 -9.77 -4.77 -4.89
N GLN A 52 -8.92 -3.75 -4.83
CA GLN A 52 -9.23 -2.47 -4.19
C GLN A 52 -9.84 -1.46 -5.18
N THR A 53 -9.72 -1.74 -6.49
CA THR A 53 -10.24 -0.88 -7.54
C THR A 53 -11.12 -1.69 -8.50
N PHE A 54 -12.15 -1.06 -9.09
CA PHE A 54 -13.11 -1.72 -9.95
C PHE A 54 -13.69 -0.76 -10.99
N THR A 55 -14.24 -1.30 -12.09
CA THR A 55 -14.87 -0.50 -13.15
C THR A 55 -16.39 -0.44 -13.04
N ASP A 56 -17.04 -1.57 -12.78
CA ASP A 56 -18.49 -1.69 -12.75
C ASP A 56 -19.06 -1.84 -11.34
N SER A 57 -18.73 -2.94 -10.67
CA SER A 57 -19.12 -3.21 -9.29
C SER A 57 -18.07 -4.07 -8.61
N LEU A 58 -18.04 -4.02 -7.28
CA LEU A 58 -17.17 -4.83 -6.45
C LEU A 58 -17.95 -5.45 -5.30
N VAL A 59 -17.76 -6.75 -5.09
CA VAL A 59 -18.29 -7.45 -3.93
C VAL A 59 -17.24 -7.45 -2.82
N VAL A 60 -17.63 -6.96 -1.64
CA VAL A 60 -16.78 -6.94 -0.44
C VAL A 60 -17.42 -7.78 0.63
N GLU A 61 -16.68 -8.76 1.12
CA GLU A 61 -17.08 -9.58 2.27
C GLU A 61 -16.33 -9.15 3.52
N LEU A 62 -17.00 -9.32 4.67
CA LEU A 62 -16.40 -9.08 5.99
C LEU A 62 -16.36 -10.38 6.77
N GLY A 63 -15.27 -10.61 7.47
CA GLY A 63 -15.09 -11.76 8.34
C GLY A 63 -14.38 -11.40 9.64
N THR A 64 -14.43 -12.33 10.60
CA THR A 64 -13.66 -12.29 11.85
C THR A 64 -13.00 -13.64 12.10
N ALA A 65 -11.88 -13.65 12.82
CA ALA A 65 -11.15 -14.89 13.15
C ALA A 65 -11.93 -15.80 14.14
N GLN A 66 -12.91 -15.26 14.87
CA GLN A 66 -13.79 -15.96 15.79
C GLN A 66 -15.20 -15.40 15.63
N GLU A 67 -16.21 -16.13 16.05
CA GLU A 67 -17.60 -15.69 15.97
C GLU A 67 -17.82 -14.37 16.72
N ALA A 68 -18.28 -13.37 15.98
CA ALA A 68 -18.60 -12.04 16.50
C ALA A 68 -19.61 -11.35 15.57
N LEU A 69 -20.42 -10.45 16.13
CA LEU A 69 -21.34 -9.63 15.37
C LEU A 69 -20.57 -8.50 14.71
N ILE A 70 -20.54 -8.43 13.39
CA ILE A 70 -19.92 -7.34 12.65
C ILE A 70 -20.95 -6.25 12.36
N ARG A 71 -20.60 -5.00 12.65
CA ARG A 71 -21.33 -3.81 12.22
C ARG A 71 -20.45 -2.96 11.34
N TYR A 72 -21.05 -2.27 10.38
CA TYR A 72 -20.30 -1.49 9.39
C TYR A 72 -21.01 -0.19 9.04
N THR A 73 -20.25 0.71 8.39
CA THR A 73 -20.73 1.96 7.78
C THR A 73 -20.08 2.16 6.41
N LEU A 74 -20.76 2.90 5.53
CA LEU A 74 -20.27 3.26 4.18
C LEU A 74 -20.02 4.76 4.02
N ASP A 75 -20.24 5.54 5.07
CA ASP A 75 -20.18 7.01 5.10
C ASP A 75 -18.96 7.54 5.87
N SER A 76 -17.97 6.69 6.11
CA SER A 76 -16.76 6.99 6.89
C SER A 76 -16.97 7.26 8.38
N THR A 77 -18.18 7.15 8.90
CA THR A 77 -18.45 7.25 10.34
C THR A 77 -17.96 5.99 11.07
N LYS A 78 -17.75 6.10 12.39
CA LYS A 78 -17.35 4.93 13.19
C LYS A 78 -18.56 4.02 13.44
N PRO A 79 -18.44 2.69 13.21
CA PRO A 79 -19.50 1.77 13.54
C PRO A 79 -19.79 1.74 15.05
N ILE A 80 -21.08 1.86 15.40
CA ILE A 80 -21.63 1.81 16.76
C ILE A 80 -22.66 0.65 16.87
N LEU A 81 -23.25 0.44 18.03
CA LEU A 81 -24.23 -0.62 18.26
C LEU A 81 -25.50 -0.51 17.40
N GLU A 82 -25.85 0.69 16.97
CA GLU A 82 -26.98 0.99 16.11
C GLU A 82 -26.68 0.91 14.62
N SER A 83 -25.38 0.81 14.25
CA SER A 83 -24.97 0.68 12.83
C SER A 83 -25.49 -0.60 12.20
N PRO A 84 -25.65 -0.67 10.88
CA PRO A 84 -26.09 -1.86 10.17
C PRO A 84 -25.26 -3.10 10.53
N ILE A 85 -25.95 -4.23 10.67
CA ILE A 85 -25.33 -5.54 10.90
C ILE A 85 -24.88 -6.10 9.55
N TYR A 86 -23.66 -6.60 9.48
CA TYR A 86 -23.17 -7.34 8.33
C TYR A 86 -23.77 -8.77 8.35
N ASN A 87 -24.60 -9.08 7.38
CA ASN A 87 -25.23 -10.39 7.22
C ASN A 87 -25.19 -10.92 5.77
N GLN A 88 -24.69 -10.12 4.84
CA GLN A 88 -24.51 -10.50 3.43
C GLN A 88 -23.41 -9.65 2.81
N PRO A 89 -22.77 -10.10 1.70
CA PRO A 89 -21.78 -9.34 0.98
C PRO A 89 -22.25 -7.95 0.58
N ILE A 90 -21.37 -6.96 0.67
CA ILE A 90 -21.62 -5.57 0.31
C ILE A 90 -21.25 -5.41 -1.16
N VAL A 91 -22.17 -4.91 -1.98
CA VAL A 91 -21.91 -4.61 -3.40
C VAL A 91 -21.68 -3.10 -3.53
N LEU A 92 -20.51 -2.72 -4.01
CA LEU A 92 -20.13 -1.34 -4.29
C LEU A 92 -20.32 -1.04 -5.78
N TYR A 93 -20.87 0.15 -6.07
CA TYR A 93 -21.04 0.66 -7.44
C TYR A 93 -20.31 1.99 -7.65
N ASP A 94 -19.85 2.62 -6.57
CA ASP A 94 -19.10 3.87 -6.53
C ASP A 94 -18.01 3.79 -5.46
N ASP A 95 -17.14 4.80 -5.41
CA ASP A 95 -16.11 4.92 -4.38
C ASP A 95 -16.71 4.74 -2.99
N ALA A 96 -16.04 3.99 -2.14
CA ALA A 96 -16.53 3.76 -0.78
C ALA A 96 -15.39 3.62 0.23
N ILE A 97 -15.63 4.15 1.43
CA ILE A 97 -14.83 3.83 2.62
C ILE A 97 -15.71 2.99 3.54
N ILE A 98 -15.40 1.70 3.62
CA ILE A 98 -16.08 0.80 4.54
C ILE A 98 -15.33 0.83 5.87
N LYS A 99 -16.03 1.15 6.95
CA LYS A 99 -15.53 0.94 8.31
C LYS A 99 -16.31 -0.20 8.96
N ALA A 100 -15.60 -1.06 9.69
CA ALA A 100 -16.20 -2.20 10.35
C ALA A 100 -15.68 -2.37 11.78
N LYS A 101 -16.52 -2.88 12.65
CA LYS A 101 -16.21 -3.18 14.06
C LYS A 101 -16.93 -4.45 14.48
N ALA A 102 -16.26 -5.30 15.25
CA ALA A 102 -16.84 -6.50 15.81
C ALA A 102 -17.29 -6.31 17.26
N PHE A 103 -18.38 -6.98 17.62
CA PHE A 103 -18.97 -7.01 18.95
C PHE A 103 -19.16 -8.45 19.38
N SER A 104 -18.76 -8.79 20.59
CA SER A 104 -18.91 -10.11 21.19
C SER A 104 -19.22 -10.00 22.68
N SER A 105 -19.38 -11.13 23.37
CA SER A 105 -19.51 -11.17 24.85
C SER A 105 -18.27 -10.63 25.57
N ASN A 106 -17.12 -10.60 24.89
CA ASN A 106 -15.85 -10.10 25.45
C ASN A 106 -15.65 -8.59 25.23
N GLY A 107 -16.65 -7.90 24.66
CA GLY A 107 -16.61 -6.47 24.37
C GLY A 107 -16.63 -6.15 22.87
N GLN A 108 -15.94 -5.07 22.51
CA GLN A 108 -15.87 -4.60 21.12
C GLN A 108 -14.41 -4.55 20.63
N SER A 109 -14.21 -4.78 19.34
CA SER A 109 -12.89 -4.63 18.72
C SER A 109 -12.52 -3.16 18.50
N GLN A 110 -11.29 -2.93 18.04
CA GLN A 110 -10.97 -1.68 17.33
C GLN A 110 -11.76 -1.65 16.02
N ASP A 111 -12.03 -0.44 15.51
CA ASP A 111 -12.58 -0.26 14.18
C ASP A 111 -11.46 -0.42 13.12
N VAL A 112 -11.81 -1.03 12.00
CA VAL A 112 -10.96 -1.17 10.83
C VAL A 112 -11.59 -0.47 9.65
N SER A 113 -10.78 -0.05 8.68
CA SER A 113 -11.25 0.70 7.52
C SER A 113 -10.57 0.20 6.25
N ALA A 114 -11.34 0.08 5.17
CA ALA A 114 -10.82 -0.13 3.82
C ALA A 114 -11.48 0.86 2.86
N GLN A 115 -10.70 1.37 1.93
CA GLN A 115 -11.18 2.27 0.87
C GLN A 115 -11.12 1.53 -0.46
N PHE A 116 -12.19 1.68 -1.25
CA PHE A 116 -12.34 1.07 -2.57
C PHE A 116 -12.63 2.17 -3.58
N TYR A 117 -12.06 2.05 -4.80
CA TYR A 117 -12.15 3.07 -5.82
C TYR A 117 -12.76 2.52 -7.10
N LYS A 118 -13.72 3.25 -7.64
CA LYS A 118 -14.21 3.02 -8.99
C LYS A 118 -13.32 3.76 -9.97
N ILE A 119 -12.67 3.03 -10.85
CA ILE A 119 -11.77 3.61 -11.85
C ILE A 119 -12.48 3.87 -13.17
N ASP A 120 -12.03 4.90 -13.90
CA ASP A 120 -12.50 5.20 -15.25
C ASP A 120 -11.97 4.13 -16.24
N GLY A 121 -12.81 3.17 -16.58
CA GLY A 121 -12.46 2.09 -17.51
C GLY A 121 -12.16 2.55 -18.94
N SER A 122 -12.41 3.83 -19.28
CA SER A 122 -12.05 4.40 -20.59
C SER A 122 -10.56 4.72 -20.72
N ARG A 123 -9.83 4.79 -19.61
CA ARG A 123 -8.38 5.05 -19.62
C ARG A 123 -7.61 3.81 -20.04
N SER A 124 -6.61 4.00 -20.89
CA SER A 124 -5.61 2.99 -21.20
C SER A 124 -4.20 3.56 -21.10
N ILE A 125 -3.22 2.69 -20.92
CA ILE A 125 -1.81 3.08 -20.76
C ILE A 125 -0.94 2.28 -21.71
N THR A 126 0.07 2.94 -22.25
CA THR A 126 1.20 2.33 -22.95
C THR A 126 2.48 2.70 -22.22
N LEU A 127 3.18 1.69 -21.71
CA LEU A 127 4.50 1.85 -21.12
C LEU A 127 5.55 1.69 -22.21
N GLN A 128 6.35 2.74 -22.44
CA GLN A 128 7.53 2.68 -23.31
C GLN A 128 8.76 2.13 -22.56
N SER A 129 8.74 2.25 -21.23
CA SER A 129 9.79 1.74 -20.33
C SER A 129 9.39 0.40 -19.72
N LYS A 130 10.38 -0.41 -19.35
CA LYS A 130 10.15 -1.74 -18.79
C LYS A 130 10.39 -1.74 -17.27
N TYR A 131 9.34 -2.05 -16.50
CA TYR A 131 9.48 -2.27 -15.06
C TYR A 131 10.08 -3.65 -14.74
N ALA A 132 10.64 -3.79 -13.55
CA ALA A 132 11.18 -5.06 -13.07
C ALA A 132 10.06 -5.99 -12.56
N ASN A 133 10.08 -7.26 -12.94
CA ASN A 133 9.02 -8.22 -12.58
C ASN A 133 8.77 -8.34 -11.08
N GLN A 134 9.83 -8.23 -10.24
CA GLN A 134 9.69 -8.27 -8.78
C GLN A 134 9.05 -7.01 -8.18
N TYR A 135 8.91 -5.96 -8.96
CA TYR A 135 8.31 -4.68 -8.56
C TYR A 135 7.30 -4.24 -9.62
N ALA A 136 6.36 -5.11 -9.91
CA ALA A 136 5.37 -4.89 -10.96
C ALA A 136 4.11 -4.16 -10.46
N ALA A 137 3.86 -4.12 -9.16
CA ALA A 137 2.60 -3.65 -8.57
C ALA A 137 1.39 -4.27 -9.30
N ALA A 138 0.48 -3.46 -9.86
CA ALA A 138 -0.66 -3.91 -10.64
C ALA A 138 -0.32 -4.16 -12.15
N GLY A 139 0.99 -4.35 -12.47
CA GLY A 139 1.45 -4.52 -13.84
C GLY A 139 1.28 -3.26 -14.67
N ASP A 140 0.93 -3.40 -15.94
CA ASP A 140 0.86 -2.26 -16.87
C ASP A 140 -0.11 -1.16 -16.44
N LYS A 141 -1.08 -1.47 -15.58
CA LYS A 141 -2.10 -0.52 -15.11
C LYS A 141 -1.72 0.25 -13.85
N THR A 142 -0.57 -0.01 -13.24
CA THR A 142 -0.17 0.61 -11.97
C THR A 142 -0.32 2.14 -11.96
N LEU A 143 0.05 2.80 -13.04
CA LEU A 143 -0.02 4.28 -13.11
C LEU A 143 -1.43 4.85 -13.34
N ILE A 144 -2.45 4.01 -13.44
CA ILE A 144 -3.85 4.40 -13.69
C ILE A 144 -4.84 3.59 -12.84
N ASP A 145 -4.38 2.97 -11.75
CA ASP A 145 -5.20 2.13 -10.89
C ASP A 145 -5.76 2.87 -9.67
N TYR A 146 -5.44 4.16 -9.50
CA TYR A 146 -5.84 5.05 -8.41
C TYR A 146 -5.26 4.67 -7.05
N LEU A 147 -4.33 3.69 -6.99
CA LEU A 147 -3.73 3.26 -5.75
C LEU A 147 -2.41 4.00 -5.49
N ARG A 148 -2.26 4.43 -4.24
CA ARG A 148 -1.06 5.15 -3.82
C ARG A 148 -0.08 4.22 -3.10
N GLY A 149 1.18 4.42 -3.38
CA GLY A 149 2.26 3.72 -2.70
C GLY A 149 2.38 4.12 -1.23
N THR A 150 2.76 3.15 -0.41
CA THR A 150 3.05 3.38 1.01
C THR A 150 4.50 3.81 1.22
N GLY A 151 4.89 4.13 2.47
CA GLY A 151 6.29 4.41 2.82
C GLY A 151 7.24 3.19 2.68
N SER A 152 6.80 2.07 2.13
CA SER A 152 7.62 0.88 1.91
C SER A 152 7.43 0.32 0.51
N TYR A 153 8.53 0.16 -0.23
CA TYR A 153 8.51 -0.45 -1.56
C TYR A 153 8.15 -1.96 -1.55
N ARG A 154 8.15 -2.60 -0.36
CA ARG A 154 7.88 -4.03 -0.21
C ARG A 154 6.39 -4.38 -0.14
N THR A 155 5.51 -3.40 -0.12
CA THR A 155 4.05 -3.61 0.02
C THR A 155 3.35 -4.04 -1.27
N GLY A 156 4.06 -4.06 -2.40
CA GLY A 156 3.49 -4.41 -3.70
C GLY A 156 2.70 -3.28 -4.38
N SER A 157 2.73 -2.05 -3.84
CA SER A 157 2.05 -0.88 -4.38
C SER A 157 2.95 0.06 -5.19
N TRP A 158 4.17 -0.37 -5.48
CA TRP A 158 5.16 0.40 -6.22
C TRP A 158 5.63 -0.33 -7.46
N GLN A 159 5.70 0.37 -8.58
CA GLN A 159 6.31 -0.12 -9.79
C GLN A 159 7.75 0.39 -9.92
N GLY A 160 8.70 -0.52 -10.08
CA GLY A 160 10.13 -0.22 -10.03
C GLY A 160 10.84 -0.33 -11.37
N TYR A 161 11.65 0.68 -11.72
CA TYR A 161 12.39 0.78 -12.97
C TYR A 161 13.90 0.92 -12.73
N ARG A 162 14.70 0.32 -13.63
CA ARG A 162 16.16 0.48 -13.70
C ARG A 162 16.60 1.45 -14.80
N GLU A 163 15.64 2.10 -15.44
CA GLU A 163 15.82 3.04 -16.53
C GLU A 163 14.89 4.25 -16.36
N ASP A 164 14.94 5.20 -17.26
CA ASP A 164 14.00 6.31 -17.31
C ASP A 164 12.57 5.77 -17.47
N LEU A 165 11.60 6.40 -16.84
CA LEU A 165 10.18 6.12 -17.07
C LEU A 165 9.71 6.95 -18.28
N GLU A 166 9.03 6.29 -19.20
CA GLU A 166 8.19 6.92 -20.21
C GLU A 166 6.87 6.13 -20.33
N ALA A 167 5.76 6.83 -20.13
CA ALA A 167 4.42 6.26 -20.21
C ALA A 167 3.46 7.22 -20.91
N THR A 168 2.53 6.69 -21.68
CA THR A 168 1.48 7.45 -22.35
C THR A 168 0.11 6.92 -21.97
N ILE A 169 -0.74 7.79 -21.45
CA ILE A 169 -2.13 7.49 -21.07
C ILE A 169 -3.07 8.05 -22.12
N ASP A 170 -3.99 7.22 -22.63
CA ASP A 170 -5.13 7.64 -23.43
C ASP A 170 -6.35 7.78 -22.53
N LEU A 171 -6.96 8.95 -22.48
CA LEU A 171 -8.16 9.26 -21.70
C LEU A 171 -9.46 8.87 -22.41
N GLY A 172 -9.35 8.26 -23.61
CA GLY A 172 -10.50 7.86 -24.44
C GLY A 172 -11.11 9.01 -25.25
N SER A 173 -11.06 10.23 -24.75
CA SER A 173 -11.56 11.44 -25.42
C SER A 173 -10.79 12.67 -24.97
N VAL A 174 -10.88 13.77 -25.72
CA VAL A 174 -10.34 15.06 -25.32
C VAL A 174 -11.10 15.57 -24.09
N LYS A 175 -10.36 15.87 -23.03
CA LYS A 175 -10.87 16.36 -21.73
C LYS A 175 -10.09 17.63 -21.32
N PRO A 176 -10.69 18.53 -20.53
CA PRO A 176 -9.94 19.59 -19.87
C PRO A 176 -9.00 18.99 -18.82
N ILE A 177 -7.76 19.45 -18.80
CA ILE A 177 -6.73 19.04 -17.85
C ILE A 177 -6.27 20.25 -17.07
N ASN A 178 -6.44 20.23 -15.77
CA ASN A 178 -6.09 21.34 -14.88
C ASN A 178 -4.95 20.99 -13.91
N TYR A 179 -4.70 19.69 -13.69
CA TYR A 179 -3.71 19.23 -12.75
C TYR A 179 -3.11 17.90 -13.21
N LEU A 180 -1.80 17.79 -13.14
CA LEU A 180 -1.03 16.57 -13.41
C LEU A 180 -0.08 16.33 -12.23
N ALA A 181 -0.04 15.11 -11.72
CA ALA A 181 0.94 14.71 -10.73
C ALA A 181 1.30 13.23 -10.87
N ILE A 182 2.51 12.87 -10.48
CA ILE A 182 2.96 11.48 -10.40
C ILE A 182 3.75 11.29 -9.11
N GLY A 183 3.47 10.20 -8.39
CA GLY A 183 4.11 9.88 -7.13
C GLY A 183 5.38 9.07 -7.30
N PHE A 184 6.39 9.39 -6.51
CA PHE A 184 7.65 8.66 -6.43
C PHE A 184 8.04 8.39 -4.98
N LEU A 185 8.84 7.33 -4.81
CA LEU A 185 9.45 6.94 -3.54
C LEU A 185 10.95 7.22 -3.57
N GLN A 186 11.49 7.75 -2.47
CA GLN A 186 12.91 7.74 -2.17
C GLN A 186 13.17 6.90 -0.91
N ASP A 187 14.03 5.91 -1.03
CA ASP A 187 14.66 5.15 0.08
C ASP A 187 16.10 4.83 -0.34
N ILE A 188 16.99 5.75 -0.05
CA ILE A 188 18.37 5.66 -0.55
C ILE A 188 19.10 4.42 -0.02
N LYS A 189 18.77 3.91 1.19
CA LYS A 189 19.33 2.64 1.68
C LYS A 189 19.04 1.46 0.76
N SER A 190 17.93 1.54 0.03
CA SER A 190 17.47 0.53 -0.92
C SER A 190 17.81 0.90 -2.38
N TRP A 191 18.67 1.91 -2.57
CA TRP A 191 19.10 2.42 -3.88
C TRP A 191 17.96 3.06 -4.69
N ILE A 192 16.91 3.50 -4.01
CA ILE A 192 15.74 4.14 -4.60
C ILE A 192 15.89 5.65 -4.44
N PHE A 193 15.95 6.37 -5.57
CA PHE A 193 16.11 7.82 -5.60
C PHE A 193 14.94 8.48 -6.30
N PHE A 194 14.58 9.69 -5.89
CA PHE A 194 13.66 10.50 -6.66
C PHE A 194 14.23 10.81 -8.04
N PRO A 195 13.37 10.93 -9.07
CA PRO A 195 13.81 11.36 -10.39
C PRO A 195 14.40 12.78 -10.31
N PRO A 196 15.56 13.05 -10.89
CA PRO A 196 16.09 14.41 -10.97
C PRO A 196 15.13 15.36 -11.69
N GLN A 197 14.35 14.84 -12.64
CA GLN A 197 13.46 15.62 -13.47
C GLN A 197 12.26 14.79 -13.93
N VAL A 198 11.08 15.43 -13.95
CA VAL A 198 9.83 14.88 -14.49
C VAL A 198 9.27 15.87 -15.50
N GLU A 199 8.88 15.37 -16.68
CA GLU A 199 8.26 16.14 -17.74
C GLU A 199 6.85 15.60 -18.03
N PHE A 200 5.88 16.50 -18.11
CA PHE A 200 4.54 16.20 -18.60
C PHE A 200 4.32 16.78 -19.97
N LEU A 201 3.81 15.98 -20.88
CA LEU A 201 3.45 16.37 -22.22
C LEU A 201 1.99 16.00 -22.48
N VAL A 202 1.32 16.77 -23.31
CA VAL A 202 -0.09 16.54 -23.69
C VAL A 202 -0.22 16.50 -25.19
N SER A 203 -1.25 15.76 -25.68
CA SER A 203 -1.59 15.69 -27.09
C SER A 203 -3.09 15.43 -27.26
N GLU A 204 -3.70 15.93 -28.33
CA GLU A 204 -5.06 15.59 -28.74
C GLU A 204 -5.10 14.39 -29.69
N ASP A 205 -4.05 14.19 -30.50
CA ASP A 205 -3.97 13.20 -31.60
C ASP A 205 -3.09 11.98 -31.28
N GLY A 206 -2.36 12.01 -30.16
CA GLY A 206 -1.41 10.94 -29.78
C GLY A 206 -0.10 10.93 -30.57
N GLN A 207 0.12 11.88 -31.47
CA GLN A 207 1.34 12.00 -32.29
C GLN A 207 2.13 13.26 -31.96
N ASN A 208 1.44 14.39 -31.90
CA ASN A 208 2.04 15.70 -31.65
C ASN A 208 1.93 16.03 -30.16
N PHE A 209 3.01 15.78 -29.42
CA PHE A 209 3.09 16.05 -27.99
C PHE A 209 3.73 17.41 -27.71
N LYS A 210 3.07 18.22 -26.87
CA LYS A 210 3.56 19.48 -26.36
C LYS A 210 3.94 19.35 -24.89
N SER A 211 5.16 19.74 -24.52
CA SER A 211 5.56 19.84 -23.13
C SER A 211 4.79 20.97 -22.43
N VAL A 212 4.19 20.64 -21.29
CA VAL A 212 3.37 21.58 -20.50
C VAL A 212 3.94 21.83 -19.12
N ALA A 213 4.82 20.95 -18.64
CA ALA A 213 5.55 21.16 -17.41
C ALA A 213 6.85 20.37 -17.39
N LEU A 214 7.88 20.97 -16.84
CA LEU A 214 9.18 20.36 -16.57
C LEU A 214 9.55 20.67 -15.12
N ILE A 215 9.64 19.64 -14.29
CA ILE A 215 9.77 19.76 -12.83
C ILE A 215 11.09 19.14 -12.41
N SER A 216 11.97 19.95 -11.82
CA SER A 216 13.22 19.48 -11.24
C SER A 216 13.03 19.07 -9.78
N ASN A 217 13.71 18.01 -9.38
CA ASN A 217 13.73 17.62 -7.98
C ASN A 217 14.53 18.63 -7.14
N THR A 218 13.96 19.00 -6.00
CA THR A 218 14.62 19.88 -5.01
C THR A 218 14.83 19.18 -3.67
N PHE A 219 14.40 17.93 -3.53
CA PHE A 219 14.60 17.14 -2.32
C PHE A 219 16.03 16.58 -2.30
N SER A 220 16.64 16.54 -1.11
CA SER A 220 18.01 16.04 -0.93
C SER A 220 18.12 14.56 -1.28
N ASP A 221 19.12 14.20 -2.05
CA ASP A 221 19.50 12.84 -2.36
C ASP A 221 20.34 12.16 -1.26
N GLN A 222 20.65 12.90 -0.17
CA GLN A 222 21.39 12.39 0.99
C GLN A 222 20.49 12.20 2.22
N GLU A 223 19.19 12.44 2.10
CA GLU A 223 18.25 12.30 3.21
C GLU A 223 17.90 10.83 3.43
N TYR A 224 18.30 10.30 4.61
CA TYR A 224 18.00 8.93 5.03
C TYR A 224 16.57 8.83 5.55
N GLY A 225 15.86 7.85 5.06
CA GLY A 225 14.47 7.58 5.39
C GLY A 225 13.71 7.07 4.19
N SER A 226 12.42 6.92 4.35
CA SER A 226 11.50 6.59 3.25
C SER A 226 10.55 7.77 3.05
N PHE A 227 10.56 8.35 1.86
CA PHE A 227 9.83 9.57 1.54
C PHE A 227 9.01 9.37 0.28
N ASN A 228 7.71 9.69 0.35
CA ASN A 228 6.84 9.76 -0.82
C ASN A 228 6.70 11.23 -1.23
N LYS A 229 6.79 11.51 -2.53
CA LYS A 229 6.66 12.85 -3.06
C LYS A 229 5.95 12.84 -4.40
N ASP A 230 5.00 13.75 -4.55
CA ASP A 230 4.37 14.02 -5.84
C ASP A 230 5.15 15.10 -6.59
N PHE A 231 5.44 14.83 -7.86
CA PHE A 231 5.91 15.82 -8.82
C PHE A 231 4.67 16.28 -9.59
N TYR A 232 4.31 17.54 -9.45
CA TYR A 232 3.02 18.03 -9.91
C TYR A 232 3.11 19.38 -10.61
N ALA A 233 2.12 19.64 -11.46
CA ALA A 233 1.92 20.92 -12.12
C ALA A 233 0.42 21.24 -12.24
N SER A 234 0.06 22.50 -11.99
CA SER A 234 -1.21 23.07 -12.43
C SER A 234 -1.06 23.51 -13.87
N VAL A 235 -1.97 23.07 -14.72
CA VAL A 235 -1.97 23.37 -16.17
C VAL A 235 -3.37 23.78 -16.59
N THR A 236 -3.51 24.32 -17.81
CA THR A 236 -4.81 24.60 -18.42
C THR A 236 -4.72 24.17 -19.87
N GLN A 237 -5.10 22.93 -20.14
CA GLN A 237 -4.94 22.29 -21.44
C GLN A 237 -6.20 21.52 -21.81
N GLN A 238 -6.40 21.26 -23.11
CA GLN A 238 -7.30 20.25 -23.62
C GLN A 238 -6.45 19.13 -24.18
N ALA A 239 -6.70 17.88 -23.74
CA ALA A 239 -5.92 16.76 -24.22
C ALA A 239 -6.70 15.44 -24.11
N ARG A 240 -6.39 14.51 -25.02
CA ARG A 240 -6.77 13.10 -24.92
C ARG A 240 -5.62 12.25 -24.41
N TYR A 241 -4.38 12.60 -24.76
CA TYR A 241 -3.21 11.82 -24.39
C TYR A 241 -2.32 12.62 -23.44
N ILE A 242 -1.93 11.96 -22.35
CA ILE A 242 -0.96 12.49 -21.39
C ILE A 242 0.28 11.61 -21.44
N LYS A 243 1.43 12.21 -21.67
CA LYS A 243 2.71 11.51 -21.59
C LYS A 243 3.51 12.02 -20.41
N VAL A 244 4.06 11.10 -19.63
CA VAL A 244 4.99 11.41 -18.55
C VAL A 244 6.36 10.83 -18.87
N LYS A 245 7.41 11.62 -18.61
CA LYS A 245 8.80 11.19 -18.64
C LYS A 245 9.45 11.53 -17.32
N ALA A 246 10.06 10.54 -16.67
CA ALA A 246 10.83 10.76 -15.45
C ALA A 246 12.23 10.18 -15.62
N LYS A 247 13.24 11.00 -15.35
CA LYS A 247 14.63 10.57 -15.41
C LYS A 247 14.96 9.67 -14.22
N ASN A 248 15.57 8.50 -14.49
CA ASN A 248 16.19 7.74 -13.41
C ASN A 248 17.42 8.49 -12.91
N TYR A 249 17.70 8.42 -11.61
CA TYR A 249 18.92 9.03 -11.04
C TYR A 249 20.20 8.45 -11.67
N GLY A 250 20.17 7.19 -12.08
CA GLY A 250 21.19 6.50 -12.86
C GLY A 250 22.12 5.64 -12.03
N ILE A 251 23.11 6.22 -11.40
CA ILE A 251 24.17 5.56 -10.65
C ILE A 251 24.22 6.09 -9.23
N CYS A 252 24.35 5.22 -8.24
CA CYS A 252 24.59 5.63 -6.85
C CYS A 252 25.86 6.47 -6.77
N PRO A 253 25.80 7.67 -6.18
CA PRO A 253 26.95 8.58 -6.07
C PRO A 253 28.04 8.04 -5.14
N ASP A 254 29.25 8.62 -5.20
CA ASP A 254 30.42 8.15 -4.49
C ASP A 254 30.28 8.13 -2.96
N TRP A 255 29.45 9.00 -2.39
CA TRP A 255 29.16 9.03 -0.96
C TRP A 255 28.24 7.90 -0.50
N HIS A 256 27.53 7.23 -1.40
CA HIS A 256 26.56 6.18 -1.08
C HIS A 256 27.25 4.83 -0.90
N LEU A 257 26.78 4.00 0.05
CA LEU A 257 27.35 2.67 0.30
C LEU A 257 27.32 1.73 -0.93
N GLY A 258 26.42 1.98 -1.88
CA GLY A 258 26.31 1.27 -3.14
C GLY A 258 26.92 2.03 -4.32
N ALA A 259 27.92 2.90 -4.08
CA ALA A 259 28.54 3.71 -5.12
C ALA A 259 28.86 2.93 -6.41
N GLY A 260 28.54 3.53 -7.57
CA GLY A 260 28.71 2.88 -8.88
C GLY A 260 27.60 1.89 -9.25
N GLY A 261 26.72 1.50 -8.34
CA GLY A 261 25.58 0.62 -8.62
C GLY A 261 24.42 1.38 -9.28
N LYS A 262 23.63 0.70 -10.10
CA LYS A 262 22.44 1.28 -10.74
C LYS A 262 21.36 1.56 -9.71
N THR A 263 20.78 2.76 -9.78
CA THR A 263 19.65 3.17 -8.93
C THR A 263 18.32 2.60 -9.41
N TRP A 264 17.33 2.67 -8.55
CA TRP A 264 15.95 2.40 -8.83
C TRP A 264 15.13 3.68 -8.91
N LEU A 265 14.16 3.71 -9.80
CA LEU A 265 13.06 4.67 -9.84
C LEU A 265 11.78 3.93 -9.49
N PHE A 266 11.09 4.34 -8.41
CA PHE A 266 9.84 3.74 -7.96
C PHE A 266 8.71 4.75 -8.07
N THR A 267 7.63 4.35 -8.75
CA THR A 267 6.45 5.19 -8.97
C THR A 267 5.17 4.42 -8.63
N ASP A 268 4.10 5.14 -8.31
CA ASP A 268 2.78 4.58 -8.01
C ASP A 268 1.72 5.00 -9.03
N GLU A 269 1.14 6.17 -8.92
CA GLU A 269 -0.05 6.61 -9.64
C GLU A 269 0.20 7.91 -10.41
N LEU A 270 -0.37 8.04 -11.61
CA LEU A 270 -0.45 9.28 -12.38
C LEU A 270 -1.84 9.93 -12.18
N ILE A 271 -1.87 11.02 -11.42
CA ILE A 271 -3.07 11.79 -11.12
C ILE A 271 -3.34 12.78 -12.25
N ILE A 272 -4.55 12.74 -12.83
CA ILE A 272 -5.00 13.59 -13.92
C ILE A 272 -6.37 14.15 -13.55
N ASN A 273 -6.48 15.48 -13.39
CA ASN A 273 -7.70 16.20 -13.07
C ASN A 273 -7.92 17.41 -13.99
#